data_305bb2435928bd6914fe38e0dfc7e018
#
_entry.id   305bb2435928bd6914fe38e0dfc7e018
#
_cell.length_a   1.000
_cell.length_b   1.000
_cell.length_c   1.000
_cell.angle_alpha   90.00
_cell.angle_beta   90.00
_cell.angle_gamma   90.00
#
_symmetry.space_group_name_H-M   'P 1'
#
loop_
_entity.id
_entity.type
_entity.pdbx_description
1 polymer ?
#
loop_
_entity_poly.entity_id
_entity_poly.type
_entity_poly.pdbx_seq_one_letter_code
_entity_poly.pdbx_strand_id
1 'polypeptide(L)'
;MSHDILSILKEQESTFSKGQKRIARYIHEAYDKAAFMTANKLGKTVGVSESTVVRFAVDLGFDGYPSMQKAMQEMVLNRLTSVQRIEVASNRIGDQDVVSTVIHSDMEKLRRTGETDRREEFQASVNAILKAKRLYILGVRSVAPLANFLGYYMNYMFNNVHVLSGVSAGEMFEKIVGVNSSDVVIAFSFPRYSSSTTKGAQYCRSAGATVIGITDSKDSPLGVHCDHVLAAKSDMVSLVDSLVAPLSLVNALIVAIAAKKEKELSQTFANLERIWDEYDVYEKRADGK
;
A
#
# COMPACT_ATOMS: atom_id res chain seq x y z
N MET A 1 12.04 10.31 3.47
CA MET A 1 12.13 9.85 4.87
C MET A 1 10.76 10.06 5.51
N SER A 2 9.98 8.99 5.65
CA SER A 2 8.77 9.03 6.47
C SER A 2 9.16 8.64 7.89
N HIS A 3 9.91 9.50 8.58
CA HIS A 3 10.07 9.32 10.01
C HIS A 3 8.69 9.49 10.65
N ASP A 4 8.25 8.50 11.43
CA ASP A 4 7.10 8.65 12.32
C ASP A 4 7.30 9.93 13.14
N ILE A 5 6.35 10.87 13.06
CA ILE A 5 6.49 12.18 13.73
C ILE A 5 6.87 12.04 15.20
N LEU A 6 6.43 10.99 15.88
CA LEU A 6 6.81 10.72 17.27
C LEU A 6 8.29 10.37 17.41
N SER A 7 8.89 9.71 16.42
CA SER A 7 10.32 9.43 16.38
C SER A 7 11.11 10.72 16.19
N ILE A 8 10.69 11.59 15.25
CA ILE A 8 11.31 12.92 15.05
C ILE A 8 11.24 13.75 16.33
N LEU A 9 10.07 13.77 16.99
CA LEU A 9 9.89 14.50 18.25
C LEU A 9 10.82 14.01 19.35
N LYS A 10 11.04 12.71 19.44
CA LYS A 10 11.94 12.11 20.43
C LYS A 10 13.41 12.41 20.13
N GLU A 11 13.83 12.31 18.87
CA GLU A 11 15.21 12.58 18.45
C GLU A 11 15.61 14.04 18.66
N GLN A 12 14.69 14.97 18.45
CA GLN A 12 14.94 16.40 18.53
C GLN A 12 14.54 17.04 19.88
N GLU A 13 14.07 16.26 20.85
CA GLU A 13 13.53 16.77 22.14
C GLU A 13 14.49 17.70 22.87
N SER A 14 15.80 17.42 22.81
CA SER A 14 16.84 18.22 23.46
C SER A 14 17.00 19.62 22.87
N THR A 15 16.63 19.82 21.61
CA THR A 15 16.78 21.11 20.88
C THR A 15 15.58 22.04 21.09
N PHE A 16 14.46 21.53 21.60
CA PHE A 16 13.21 22.27 21.69
C PHE A 16 13.23 23.37 22.75
N SER A 17 12.75 24.54 22.36
CA SER A 17 12.43 25.63 23.28
C SER A 17 11.30 25.25 24.25
N LYS A 18 11.10 26.01 25.30
CA LYS A 18 10.05 25.77 26.31
C LYS A 18 8.64 25.67 25.69
N GLY A 19 8.35 26.47 24.67
CA GLY A 19 7.07 26.41 23.95
C GLY A 19 6.94 25.18 23.08
N GLN A 20 8.00 24.83 22.35
CA GLN A 20 8.05 23.64 21.50
C GLN A 20 7.94 22.35 22.30
N LYS A 21 8.57 22.28 23.49
CA LYS A 21 8.41 21.13 24.40
C LYS A 21 6.97 20.91 24.83
N ARG A 22 6.17 21.99 24.99
CA ARG A 22 4.74 21.85 25.31
C ARG A 22 3.95 21.31 24.12
N ILE A 23 4.27 21.76 22.90
CA ILE A 23 3.64 21.23 21.69
C ILE A 23 4.00 19.75 21.51
N ALA A 24 5.29 19.40 21.58
CA ALA A 24 5.79 18.04 21.43
C ALA A 24 5.17 17.08 22.45
N ARG A 25 5.10 17.49 23.72
CA ARG A 25 4.46 16.72 24.80
C ARG A 25 2.99 16.46 24.50
N TYR A 26 2.23 17.49 24.11
CA TYR A 26 0.81 17.32 23.82
C TYR A 26 0.58 16.41 22.61
N ILE A 27 1.40 16.57 21.56
CA ILE A 27 1.35 15.65 20.41
C ILE A 27 1.68 14.22 20.85
N HIS A 28 2.65 14.00 21.72
CA HIS A 28 3.00 12.67 22.22
C HIS A 28 1.88 12.04 23.06
N GLU A 29 1.23 12.82 23.92
CA GLU A 29 0.20 12.34 24.87
C GLU A 29 -1.18 12.20 24.22
N ALA A 30 -1.50 13.05 23.23
CA ALA A 30 -2.82 13.13 22.61
C ALA A 30 -2.75 13.33 21.07
N TYR A 31 -1.91 12.53 20.43
CA TYR A 31 -1.66 12.62 18.99
C TYR A 31 -2.94 12.45 18.15
N ASP A 32 -3.88 11.63 18.60
CA ASP A 32 -5.19 11.41 18.00
C ASP A 32 -6.03 12.68 17.94
N LYS A 33 -5.95 13.52 18.99
CA LYS A 33 -6.64 14.82 19.04
C LYS A 33 -5.86 15.89 18.29
N ALA A 34 -4.53 15.95 18.49
CA ALA A 34 -3.65 16.93 17.87
C ALA A 34 -3.74 16.90 16.33
N ALA A 35 -3.82 15.72 15.73
CA ALA A 35 -3.91 15.51 14.29
C ALA A 35 -5.10 16.21 13.63
N PHE A 36 -6.18 16.46 14.38
CA PHE A 36 -7.39 17.10 13.85
C PHE A 36 -7.59 18.55 14.34
N MET A 37 -6.59 19.13 15.03
CA MET A 37 -6.60 20.51 15.46
C MET A 37 -6.01 21.44 14.40
N THR A 38 -6.57 22.64 14.25
CA THR A 38 -5.89 23.72 13.52
C THR A 38 -4.69 24.23 14.35
N ALA A 39 -3.71 24.89 13.70
CA ALA A 39 -2.57 25.48 14.39
C ALA A 39 -3.00 26.41 15.53
N ASN A 40 -4.05 27.22 15.31
CA ASN A 40 -4.63 28.10 16.30
C ASN A 40 -5.20 27.32 17.51
N LYS A 41 -5.98 26.27 17.24
CA LYS A 41 -6.58 25.44 18.29
C LYS A 41 -5.51 24.71 19.10
N LEU A 42 -4.51 24.14 18.43
CA LEU A 42 -3.37 23.48 19.10
C LEU A 42 -2.60 24.49 19.97
N GLY A 43 -2.28 25.68 19.40
CA GLY A 43 -1.59 26.74 20.14
C GLY A 43 -2.33 27.16 21.41
N LYS A 44 -3.65 27.41 21.31
CA LYS A 44 -4.49 27.73 22.47
C LYS A 44 -4.49 26.61 23.51
N THR A 45 -4.57 25.34 23.07
CA THR A 45 -4.60 24.17 23.97
C THR A 45 -3.31 24.03 24.78
N VAL A 46 -2.15 24.27 24.16
CA VAL A 46 -0.85 24.14 24.82
C VAL A 46 -0.27 25.44 25.35
N GLY A 47 -1.00 26.57 25.19
CA GLY A 47 -0.61 27.88 25.71
C GLY A 47 0.56 28.52 24.97
N VAL A 48 0.57 28.44 23.63
CA VAL A 48 1.52 29.12 22.74
C VAL A 48 0.76 29.82 21.61
N SER A 49 1.45 30.73 20.88
CA SER A 49 0.86 31.38 19.71
C SER A 49 0.74 30.43 18.51
N GLU A 50 -0.19 30.69 17.60
CA GLU A 50 -0.32 29.97 16.35
C GLU A 50 0.99 30.00 15.55
N SER A 51 1.65 31.16 15.49
CA SER A 51 2.94 31.30 14.81
C SER A 51 4.04 30.42 15.40
N THR A 52 3.98 30.14 16.70
CA THR A 52 4.90 29.18 17.36
C THR A 52 4.64 27.75 16.88
N VAL A 53 3.36 27.38 16.70
CA VAL A 53 2.97 26.05 16.17
C VAL A 53 3.41 25.88 14.72
N VAL A 54 3.18 26.91 13.88
CA VAL A 54 3.61 26.88 12.46
C VAL A 54 5.13 26.79 12.36
N ARG A 55 5.87 27.58 13.14
CA ARG A 55 7.33 27.53 13.16
C ARG A 55 7.87 26.16 13.66
N PHE A 56 7.22 25.60 14.66
CA PHE A 56 7.57 24.26 15.14
C PHE A 56 7.47 23.20 14.05
N ALA A 57 6.43 23.24 13.22
CA ALA A 57 6.32 22.33 12.08
C ALA A 57 7.47 22.50 11.07
N VAL A 58 7.88 23.75 10.79
CA VAL A 58 9.03 24.02 9.90
C VAL A 58 10.35 23.54 10.53
N ASP A 59 10.55 23.77 11.82
CA ASP A 59 11.75 23.31 12.55
C ASP A 59 11.87 21.78 12.55
N LEU A 60 10.75 21.05 12.49
CA LEU A 60 10.70 19.59 12.33
C LEU A 60 10.93 19.10 10.89
N GLY A 61 11.11 20.03 9.91
CA GLY A 61 11.37 19.72 8.51
C GLY A 61 10.13 19.58 7.63
N PHE A 62 8.95 20.03 8.11
CA PHE A 62 7.73 20.09 7.29
C PHE A 62 7.60 21.45 6.58
N ASP A 63 6.91 21.49 5.43
CA ASP A 63 6.63 22.74 4.67
C ASP A 63 5.69 23.71 5.44
N GLY A 64 5.26 23.36 6.63
CA GLY A 64 4.39 24.11 7.52
C GLY A 64 3.44 23.22 8.29
N TYR A 65 2.57 23.85 9.08
CA TYR A 65 1.63 23.10 9.92
C TYR A 65 0.67 22.18 9.14
N PRO A 66 0.11 22.55 7.98
CA PRO A 66 -0.75 21.64 7.21
C PRO A 66 -0.05 20.34 6.82
N SER A 67 1.23 20.41 6.44
CA SER A 67 2.04 19.23 6.10
C SER A 67 2.30 18.35 7.34
N MET A 68 2.67 18.96 8.47
CA MET A 68 2.83 18.25 9.75
C MET A 68 1.50 17.64 10.22
N GLN A 69 0.41 18.37 10.13
CA GLN A 69 -0.93 17.89 10.48
C GLN A 69 -1.32 16.65 9.68
N LYS A 70 -1.05 16.67 8.36
CA LYS A 70 -1.30 15.54 7.47
C LYS A 70 -0.47 14.31 7.89
N ALA A 71 0.79 14.49 8.22
CA ALA A 71 1.65 13.40 8.72
C ALA A 71 1.11 12.83 10.04
N MET A 72 0.65 13.69 10.97
CA MET A 72 -0.02 13.24 12.19
C MET A 72 -1.30 12.47 11.88
N GLN A 73 -2.13 12.94 10.94
CA GLN A 73 -3.36 12.24 10.55
C GLN A 73 -3.05 10.87 9.95
N GLU A 74 -2.08 10.76 9.06
CA GLU A 74 -1.63 9.49 8.49
C GLU A 74 -1.15 8.52 9.57
N MET A 75 -0.38 9.01 10.55
CA MET A 75 0.05 8.22 11.70
C MET A 75 -1.12 7.72 12.56
N VAL A 76 -2.06 8.61 12.88
CA VAL A 76 -3.27 8.25 13.66
C VAL A 76 -4.06 7.17 12.93
N LEU A 77 -4.34 7.38 11.65
CA LEU A 77 -5.11 6.44 10.83
C LEU A 77 -4.49 5.04 10.81
N ASN A 78 -3.15 4.97 10.81
CA ASN A 78 -2.41 3.71 10.85
C ASN A 78 -2.50 2.98 12.19
N ARG A 79 -2.73 3.70 13.29
CA ARG A 79 -2.83 3.17 14.66
C ARG A 79 -4.26 2.94 15.16
N LEU A 80 -5.27 3.47 14.46
CA LEU A 80 -6.67 3.32 14.86
C LEU A 80 -7.08 1.86 14.91
N THR A 81 -7.79 1.50 15.96
CA THR A 81 -8.56 0.24 16.01
C THR A 81 -9.70 0.26 14.99
N SER A 82 -10.26 -0.90 14.67
CA SER A 82 -11.40 -0.96 13.74
C SER A 82 -12.60 -0.14 14.22
N VAL A 83 -12.82 -0.07 15.52
CA VAL A 83 -13.91 0.72 16.12
C VAL A 83 -13.68 2.22 15.90
N GLN A 84 -12.47 2.70 16.22
CA GLN A 84 -12.09 4.10 16.00
C GLN A 84 -12.15 4.51 14.51
N ARG A 85 -11.80 3.59 13.60
CA ARG A 85 -11.93 3.81 12.16
C ARG A 85 -13.38 4.05 11.74
N ILE A 86 -14.33 3.28 12.30
CA ILE A 86 -15.77 3.47 12.04
C ILE A 86 -16.23 4.85 12.52
N GLU A 87 -15.81 5.27 13.71
CA GLU A 87 -16.17 6.56 14.29
C GLU A 87 -15.63 7.73 13.45
N VAL A 88 -14.35 7.68 13.06
CA VAL A 88 -13.74 8.69 12.18
C VAL A 88 -14.44 8.72 10.82
N ALA A 89 -14.78 7.57 10.25
CA ALA A 89 -15.49 7.45 8.99
C ALA A 89 -16.90 8.08 9.06
N SER A 90 -17.67 7.75 10.10
CA SER A 90 -19.00 8.29 10.31
C SER A 90 -18.98 9.82 10.41
N ASN A 91 -18.05 10.36 11.19
CA ASN A 91 -17.87 11.80 11.34
C ASN A 91 -17.41 12.52 10.06
N ARG A 92 -16.71 11.82 9.17
CA ARG A 92 -16.14 12.39 7.93
C ARG A 92 -17.15 12.38 6.80
N ILE A 93 -17.96 11.35 6.71
CA ILE A 93 -19.00 11.19 5.68
C ILE A 93 -20.22 12.05 6.04
N GLY A 94 -20.66 12.04 7.31
CA GLY A 94 -21.82 12.79 7.77
C GLY A 94 -23.04 12.59 6.84
N ASP A 95 -23.68 13.69 6.44
CA ASP A 95 -24.82 13.69 5.51
C ASP A 95 -24.39 13.80 4.02
N GLN A 96 -23.10 13.63 3.69
CA GLN A 96 -22.63 13.71 2.32
C GLN A 96 -23.01 12.47 1.51
N ASP A 97 -23.11 12.63 0.17
CA ASP A 97 -23.25 11.50 -0.73
C ASP A 97 -22.02 10.57 -0.64
N VAL A 98 -22.23 9.40 -0.09
CA VAL A 98 -21.18 8.39 0.14
C VAL A 98 -20.50 7.99 -1.17
N VAL A 99 -21.27 7.80 -2.25
CA VAL A 99 -20.74 7.37 -3.55
C VAL A 99 -19.79 8.42 -4.10
N SER A 100 -20.24 9.67 -4.18
CA SER A 100 -19.41 10.78 -4.66
C SER A 100 -18.16 10.97 -3.79
N THR A 101 -18.30 10.89 -2.46
CA THR A 101 -17.17 11.04 -1.52
C THR A 101 -16.10 9.96 -1.74
N VAL A 102 -16.50 8.71 -1.87
CA VAL A 102 -15.59 7.59 -2.11
C VAL A 102 -14.90 7.72 -3.47
N ILE A 103 -15.67 7.98 -4.54
CA ILE A 103 -15.12 8.13 -5.90
C ILE A 103 -14.12 9.29 -5.97
N HIS A 104 -14.43 10.46 -5.41
CA HIS A 104 -13.51 11.60 -5.39
C HIS A 104 -12.21 11.26 -4.63
N SER A 105 -12.33 10.57 -3.51
CA SER A 105 -11.16 10.14 -2.75
C SER A 105 -10.29 9.15 -3.53
N ASP A 106 -10.90 8.24 -4.26
CA ASP A 106 -10.20 7.26 -5.09
C ASP A 106 -9.52 7.90 -6.29
N MET A 107 -10.18 8.87 -6.94
CA MET A 107 -9.57 9.69 -8.01
C MET A 107 -8.31 10.43 -7.51
N GLU A 108 -8.36 11.01 -6.32
CA GLU A 108 -7.21 11.71 -5.73
C GLU A 108 -6.06 10.74 -5.43
N LYS A 109 -6.33 9.53 -4.93
CA LYS A 109 -5.30 8.50 -4.73
C LYS A 109 -4.66 8.06 -6.05
N LEU A 110 -5.46 7.87 -7.09
CA LEU A 110 -4.97 7.57 -8.43
C LEU A 110 -4.07 8.70 -8.95
N ARG A 111 -4.51 9.97 -8.85
CA ARG A 111 -3.74 11.13 -9.26
C ARG A 111 -2.38 11.18 -8.52
N ARG A 112 -2.39 11.16 -7.19
CA ARG A 112 -1.17 11.17 -6.36
C ARG A 112 -0.26 9.96 -6.63
N THR A 113 -0.84 8.81 -6.92
CA THR A 113 -0.06 7.64 -7.32
C THR A 113 0.55 7.84 -8.70
N GLY A 114 -0.18 8.42 -9.66
CA GLY A 114 0.30 8.71 -11.01
C GLY A 114 1.46 9.72 -11.06
N GLU A 115 1.48 10.70 -10.16
CA GLU A 115 2.51 11.73 -10.07
C GLU A 115 3.87 11.25 -9.51
N THR A 116 3.89 10.09 -8.84
CA THR A 116 5.13 9.52 -8.30
C THR A 116 5.96 8.93 -9.43
N ASP A 117 7.19 9.39 -9.62
CA ASP A 117 8.11 8.75 -10.57
C ASP A 117 8.56 7.39 -10.02
N ARG A 118 8.25 6.36 -10.80
CA ARG A 118 8.56 4.96 -10.46
C ARG A 118 9.03 4.15 -11.66
N ARG A 119 9.39 4.83 -12.76
CA ARG A 119 9.68 4.16 -14.04
C ARG A 119 10.79 3.13 -13.90
N GLU A 120 11.87 3.47 -13.22
CA GLU A 120 13.01 2.57 -13.01
C GLU A 120 12.61 1.36 -12.17
N GLU A 121 11.97 1.57 -11.02
CA GLU A 121 11.50 0.51 -10.14
C GLU A 121 10.47 -0.40 -10.81
N PHE A 122 9.58 0.19 -11.59
CA PHE A 122 8.58 -0.55 -12.36
C PHE A 122 9.23 -1.42 -13.43
N GLN A 123 10.14 -0.86 -14.23
CA GLN A 123 10.84 -1.60 -15.27
C GLN A 123 11.75 -2.70 -14.68
N ALA A 124 12.41 -2.44 -13.57
CA ALA A 124 13.21 -3.43 -12.86
C ALA A 124 12.33 -4.58 -12.34
N SER A 125 11.15 -4.25 -11.77
CA SER A 125 10.17 -5.25 -11.35
C SER A 125 9.68 -6.13 -12.50
N VAL A 126 9.30 -5.53 -13.62
CA VAL A 126 8.89 -6.27 -14.84
C VAL A 126 10.02 -7.20 -15.31
N ASN A 127 11.24 -6.69 -15.39
CA ASN A 127 12.40 -7.49 -15.82
C ASN A 127 12.70 -8.66 -14.87
N ALA A 128 12.56 -8.46 -13.57
CA ALA A 128 12.73 -9.52 -12.56
C ALA A 128 11.65 -10.61 -12.76
N ILE A 129 10.38 -10.22 -12.87
CA ILE A 129 9.26 -11.14 -13.07
C ILE A 129 9.44 -11.99 -14.32
N LEU A 130 9.87 -11.38 -15.45
CA LEU A 130 10.08 -12.10 -16.71
C LEU A 130 11.19 -13.17 -16.64
N LYS A 131 12.15 -13.02 -15.73
CA LYS A 131 13.29 -13.96 -15.54
C LYS A 131 13.01 -15.00 -14.47
N ALA A 132 11.93 -14.90 -13.71
CA ALA A 132 11.63 -15.74 -12.58
C ALA A 132 11.37 -17.20 -13.00
N LYS A 133 11.94 -18.16 -12.27
CA LYS A 133 11.56 -19.58 -12.38
C LYS A 133 10.23 -19.87 -11.70
N ARG A 134 9.99 -19.25 -10.55
CA ARG A 134 8.74 -19.34 -9.78
C ARG A 134 8.34 -17.94 -9.33
N LEU A 135 7.04 -17.69 -9.36
CA LEU A 135 6.45 -16.47 -8.84
C LEU A 135 5.68 -16.80 -7.57
N TYR A 136 6.01 -16.13 -6.48
CA TYR A 136 5.25 -16.18 -5.24
C TYR A 136 4.51 -14.86 -5.06
N ILE A 137 3.22 -14.92 -4.79
CA ILE A 137 2.38 -13.74 -4.64
C ILE A 137 1.79 -13.78 -3.22
N LEU A 138 2.29 -12.91 -2.35
CA LEU A 138 1.92 -12.85 -0.94
C LEU A 138 0.98 -11.68 -0.68
N GLY A 139 -0.24 -11.97 -0.26
CA GLY A 139 -1.19 -10.93 0.11
C GLY A 139 -2.36 -11.50 0.89
N VAL A 140 -2.41 -11.25 2.20
CA VAL A 140 -3.45 -11.79 3.09
C VAL A 140 -4.41 -10.71 3.56
N ARG A 141 -5.56 -11.10 4.13
CA ARG A 141 -6.60 -10.21 4.65
C ARG A 141 -7.19 -9.32 3.55
N SER A 142 -7.31 -7.99 3.77
CA SER A 142 -7.96 -7.06 2.84
C SER A 142 -7.27 -6.93 1.49
N VAL A 143 -5.98 -7.28 1.37
CA VAL A 143 -5.23 -7.26 0.10
C VAL A 143 -5.22 -8.60 -0.63
N ALA A 144 -5.82 -9.65 -0.07
CA ALA A 144 -5.95 -10.96 -0.72
C ALA A 144 -6.61 -10.87 -2.12
N PRO A 145 -7.62 -10.03 -2.36
CA PRO A 145 -8.18 -9.85 -3.70
C PRO A 145 -7.14 -9.39 -4.73
N LEU A 146 -6.20 -8.50 -4.37
CA LEU A 146 -5.13 -8.05 -5.28
C LEU A 146 -4.17 -9.19 -5.63
N ALA A 147 -3.79 -9.99 -4.64
CA ALA A 147 -2.91 -11.14 -4.84
C ALA A 147 -3.57 -12.18 -5.75
N ASN A 148 -4.85 -12.47 -5.52
CA ASN A 148 -5.63 -13.40 -6.35
C ASN A 148 -5.81 -12.87 -7.78
N PHE A 149 -6.14 -11.59 -7.92
CA PHE A 149 -6.30 -10.96 -9.23
C PHE A 149 -4.99 -10.99 -10.05
N LEU A 150 -3.87 -10.63 -9.44
CA LEU A 150 -2.58 -10.74 -10.09
C LEU A 150 -2.26 -12.20 -10.45
N GLY A 151 -2.45 -13.12 -9.52
CA GLY A 151 -2.20 -14.55 -9.72
C GLY A 151 -3.02 -15.16 -10.85
N TYR A 152 -4.29 -14.75 -10.98
CA TYR A 152 -5.15 -15.17 -12.07
C TYR A 152 -4.52 -14.88 -13.44
N TYR A 153 -4.06 -13.65 -13.68
CA TYR A 153 -3.45 -13.28 -14.96
C TYR A 153 -2.03 -13.85 -15.12
N MET A 154 -1.24 -13.94 -14.04
CA MET A 154 0.11 -14.51 -14.11
C MET A 154 0.08 -15.99 -14.50
N ASN A 155 -0.95 -16.76 -14.12
CA ASN A 155 -1.11 -18.17 -14.50
C ASN A 155 -1.32 -18.38 -16.01
N TYR A 156 -1.74 -17.35 -16.76
CA TYR A 156 -1.77 -17.44 -18.25
C TYR A 156 -0.38 -17.28 -18.88
N MET A 157 0.55 -16.68 -18.16
CA MET A 157 1.86 -16.27 -18.68
C MET A 157 3.02 -17.07 -18.09
N PHE A 158 2.81 -17.74 -16.95
CA PHE A 158 3.86 -18.48 -16.23
C PHE A 158 3.32 -19.80 -15.71
N ASN A 159 4.16 -20.85 -15.75
CA ASN A 159 3.78 -22.21 -15.32
C ASN A 159 3.86 -22.44 -13.81
N ASN A 160 4.61 -21.61 -13.08
CA ASN A 160 4.91 -21.80 -11.67
C ASN A 160 4.55 -20.55 -10.85
N VAL A 161 3.25 -20.33 -10.63
CA VAL A 161 2.71 -19.22 -9.85
C VAL A 161 2.08 -19.74 -8.57
N HIS A 162 2.54 -19.24 -7.43
CA HIS A 162 2.09 -19.64 -6.11
C HIS A 162 1.42 -18.44 -5.41
N VAL A 163 0.09 -18.45 -5.31
CA VAL A 163 -0.67 -17.38 -4.63
C VAL A 163 -0.90 -17.78 -3.17
N LEU A 164 -0.41 -16.96 -2.26
CA LEU A 164 -0.51 -17.13 -0.82
C LEU A 164 -1.40 -16.05 -0.21
N SER A 165 -2.70 -16.17 -0.42
CA SER A 165 -3.69 -15.14 -0.06
C SER A 165 -4.63 -15.55 1.08
N GLY A 166 -4.99 -16.82 1.16
CA GLY A 166 -5.90 -17.37 2.17
C GLY A 166 -5.23 -18.30 3.18
N VAL A 167 -3.90 -18.23 3.31
CA VAL A 167 -3.11 -19.13 4.13
C VAL A 167 -2.87 -18.56 5.54
N SER A 168 -2.72 -19.44 6.52
CA SER A 168 -2.22 -19.09 7.84
C SER A 168 -0.75 -18.66 7.80
N ALA A 169 -0.25 -18.04 8.87
CA ALA A 169 1.17 -17.66 8.94
C ALA A 169 2.09 -18.89 8.84
N GLY A 170 1.73 -20.02 9.46
CA GLY A 170 2.48 -21.27 9.38
C GLY A 170 2.55 -21.80 7.96
N GLU A 171 1.40 -21.99 7.32
CA GLU A 171 1.31 -22.46 5.93
C GLU A 171 2.06 -21.56 4.94
N MET A 172 2.10 -20.25 5.19
CA MET A 172 2.88 -19.32 4.36
C MET A 172 4.35 -19.73 4.36
N PHE A 173 4.96 -19.97 5.55
CA PHE A 173 6.36 -20.37 5.65
C PHE A 173 6.62 -21.75 5.07
N GLU A 174 5.71 -22.72 5.24
CA GLU A 174 5.80 -24.04 4.62
C GLU A 174 5.85 -23.96 3.09
N LYS A 175 5.08 -23.05 2.50
CA LYS A 175 5.03 -22.87 1.05
C LYS A 175 6.24 -22.10 0.49
N ILE A 176 6.88 -21.23 1.27
CA ILE A 176 8.04 -20.45 0.84
C ILE A 176 9.38 -21.02 1.30
N VAL A 177 9.40 -22.13 2.05
CA VAL A 177 10.64 -22.71 2.60
C VAL A 177 11.70 -23.03 1.54
N GLY A 178 11.29 -23.41 0.34
CA GLY A 178 12.18 -23.74 -0.79
C GLY A 178 12.50 -22.56 -1.72
N VAL A 179 12.16 -21.32 -1.34
CA VAL A 179 12.44 -20.14 -2.15
C VAL A 179 13.94 -19.90 -2.27
N ASN A 180 14.41 -19.40 -3.42
CA ASN A 180 15.82 -19.15 -3.69
C ASN A 180 16.03 -18.01 -4.71
N SER A 181 17.29 -17.74 -5.09
CA SER A 181 17.68 -16.64 -5.94
C SER A 181 17.15 -16.67 -7.39
N SER A 182 16.55 -17.78 -7.83
CA SER A 182 15.90 -17.85 -9.14
C SER A 182 14.42 -17.48 -9.10
N ASP A 183 13.90 -17.14 -7.93
CA ASP A 183 12.48 -16.87 -7.70
C ASP A 183 12.22 -15.37 -7.50
N VAL A 184 10.99 -14.96 -7.79
CA VAL A 184 10.50 -13.63 -7.49
C VAL A 184 9.29 -13.71 -6.58
N VAL A 185 9.26 -12.83 -5.59
CA VAL A 185 8.18 -12.68 -4.64
C VAL A 185 7.54 -11.34 -4.82
N ILE A 186 6.23 -11.30 -5.06
CA ILE A 186 5.43 -10.06 -5.11
C ILE A 186 4.59 -10.03 -3.84
N ALA A 187 4.81 -9.05 -2.98
CA ALA A 187 4.16 -8.97 -1.68
C ALA A 187 3.30 -7.70 -1.57
N PHE A 188 2.08 -7.86 -1.03
CA PHE A 188 1.13 -6.79 -0.81
C PHE A 188 0.94 -6.53 0.69
N SER A 189 1.19 -5.32 1.14
CA SER A 189 0.85 -4.92 2.51
C SER A 189 0.70 -3.40 2.60
N PHE A 190 -0.38 -2.95 3.21
CA PHE A 190 -0.72 -1.54 3.40
C PHE A 190 -0.97 -1.25 4.89
N PRO A 191 -1.17 0.00 5.31
CA PRO A 191 -1.38 0.37 6.70
C PRO A 191 -2.31 -0.58 7.46
N ARG A 192 -1.95 -0.90 8.73
CA ARG A 192 -2.26 -2.09 9.52
C ARG A 192 -1.60 -3.34 8.91
N TYR A 193 -0.36 -3.14 8.46
CA TYR A 193 0.47 -4.12 7.78
C TYR A 193 0.38 -5.52 8.39
N SER A 194 0.28 -6.53 7.51
CA SER A 194 0.29 -7.93 7.93
C SER A 194 1.71 -8.35 8.34
N SER A 195 1.89 -8.72 9.60
CA SER A 195 3.19 -9.18 10.07
C SER A 195 3.62 -10.50 9.40
N SER A 196 2.68 -11.38 9.01
CA SER A 196 2.99 -12.60 8.27
C SER A 196 3.55 -12.29 6.88
N THR A 197 2.93 -11.37 6.14
CA THR A 197 3.41 -10.93 4.82
C THR A 197 4.80 -10.28 4.93
N THR A 198 4.99 -9.38 5.88
CA THR A 198 6.28 -8.69 6.09
C THR A 198 7.39 -9.66 6.43
N LYS A 199 7.15 -10.58 7.38
CA LYS A 199 8.13 -11.61 7.77
C LYS A 199 8.38 -12.61 6.63
N GLY A 200 7.34 -12.99 5.87
CA GLY A 200 7.48 -13.82 4.67
C GLY A 200 8.38 -13.17 3.61
N ALA A 201 8.15 -11.88 3.32
CA ALA A 201 8.99 -11.09 2.42
C ALA A 201 10.45 -11.01 2.91
N GLN A 202 10.66 -10.73 4.20
CA GLN A 202 11.98 -10.71 4.84
C GLN A 202 12.70 -12.05 4.68
N TYR A 203 12.01 -13.16 4.95
CA TYR A 203 12.56 -14.51 4.79
C TYR A 203 12.96 -14.76 3.33
N CYS A 204 12.08 -14.50 2.37
CA CYS A 204 12.35 -14.72 0.95
C CYS A 204 13.55 -13.91 0.47
N ARG A 205 13.68 -12.65 0.90
CA ARG A 205 14.85 -11.82 0.58
C ARG A 205 16.12 -12.38 1.17
N SER A 206 16.10 -12.84 2.42
CA SER A 206 17.27 -13.48 3.07
C SER A 206 17.67 -14.79 2.41
N ALA A 207 16.74 -15.51 1.78
CA ALA A 207 16.97 -16.69 0.96
C ALA A 207 17.50 -16.38 -0.46
N GLY A 208 17.65 -15.09 -0.79
CA GLY A 208 18.22 -14.61 -2.05
C GLY A 208 17.20 -14.33 -3.16
N ALA A 209 15.89 -14.53 -2.94
CA ALA A 209 14.87 -14.21 -3.92
C ALA A 209 14.74 -12.70 -4.11
N THR A 210 14.38 -12.28 -5.31
CA THR A 210 14.02 -10.87 -5.57
C THR A 210 12.63 -10.58 -5.02
N VAL A 211 12.52 -9.60 -4.13
CA VAL A 211 11.26 -9.21 -3.51
C VAL A 211 10.76 -7.87 -4.06
N ILE A 212 9.54 -7.89 -4.61
CA ILE A 212 8.83 -6.71 -5.11
C ILE A 212 7.70 -6.40 -4.16
N GLY A 213 7.72 -5.23 -3.53
CA GLY A 213 6.67 -4.78 -2.62
C GLY A 213 5.67 -3.85 -3.31
N ILE A 214 4.39 -4.15 -3.19
CA ILE A 214 3.30 -3.22 -3.54
C ILE A 214 2.72 -2.72 -2.22
N THR A 215 3.06 -1.49 -1.85
CA THR A 215 2.79 -0.90 -0.54
C THR A 215 2.65 0.63 -0.68
N ASP A 216 2.52 1.35 0.43
CA ASP A 216 2.33 2.81 0.44
C ASP A 216 3.63 3.63 0.36
N SER A 217 4.75 3.07 0.84
CA SER A 217 6.07 3.74 0.79
C SER A 217 7.24 2.75 0.87
N LYS A 218 8.44 3.21 0.48
CA LYS A 218 9.70 2.45 0.63
C LYS A 218 10.07 2.23 2.09
N ASP A 219 9.69 3.14 2.96
CA ASP A 219 9.97 3.09 4.40
C ASP A 219 8.90 2.31 5.19
N SER A 220 7.90 1.75 4.51
CA SER A 220 6.87 0.93 5.15
C SER A 220 7.47 -0.35 5.74
N PRO A 221 6.81 -0.99 6.72
CA PRO A 221 7.25 -2.28 7.27
C PRO A 221 7.49 -3.36 6.22
N LEU A 222 6.79 -3.34 5.09
CA LEU A 222 7.07 -4.22 3.96
C LEU A 222 8.21 -3.68 3.09
N GLY A 223 8.20 -2.38 2.76
CA GLY A 223 9.12 -1.77 1.80
C GLY A 223 10.58 -1.94 2.15
N VAL A 224 10.95 -1.89 3.45
CA VAL A 224 12.34 -2.07 3.92
C VAL A 224 12.89 -3.49 3.66
N HIS A 225 12.02 -4.46 3.37
CA HIS A 225 12.38 -5.84 3.03
C HIS A 225 12.27 -6.14 1.54
N CYS A 226 12.07 -5.14 0.69
CA CYS A 226 11.91 -5.30 -0.75
C CYS A 226 13.15 -4.79 -1.50
N ASP A 227 13.45 -5.41 -2.63
CA ASP A 227 14.46 -4.95 -3.58
C ASP A 227 13.88 -3.86 -4.47
N HIS A 228 12.60 -3.99 -4.83
CA HIS A 228 11.84 -3.00 -5.59
C HIS A 228 10.53 -2.67 -4.87
N VAL A 229 10.16 -1.39 -4.86
CA VAL A 229 8.92 -0.93 -4.24
C VAL A 229 8.07 -0.15 -5.24
N LEU A 230 6.89 -0.66 -5.52
CA LEU A 230 5.87 0.01 -6.29
C LEU A 230 4.88 0.68 -5.32
N ALA A 231 5.15 1.94 -5.02
CA ALA A 231 4.37 2.69 -4.05
C ALA A 231 3.02 3.12 -4.62
N ALA A 232 1.93 2.81 -3.91
CA ALA A 232 0.57 3.22 -4.22
C ALA A 232 -0.11 3.87 -3.02
N LYS A 233 -0.90 4.91 -3.24
CA LYS A 233 -1.68 5.54 -2.17
C LYS A 233 -2.89 4.67 -1.84
N SER A 234 -3.03 4.33 -0.56
CA SER A 234 -4.12 3.50 -0.03
C SER A 234 -4.70 4.13 1.25
N ASP A 235 -4.75 5.46 1.28
CA ASP A 235 -5.23 6.20 2.45
C ASP A 235 -6.69 5.84 2.75
N MET A 236 -7.00 5.64 4.01
CA MET A 236 -8.34 5.31 4.48
C MET A 236 -9.27 6.52 4.38
N VAL A 237 -10.42 6.35 3.74
CA VAL A 237 -11.54 7.30 3.81
C VAL A 237 -12.51 6.91 4.90
N SER A 238 -12.65 5.61 5.13
CA SER A 238 -13.62 5.00 6.02
C SER A 238 -13.04 3.77 6.72
N LEU A 239 -13.88 2.80 7.08
CA LEU A 239 -13.48 1.47 7.55
C LEU A 239 -12.58 0.74 6.54
N VAL A 240 -12.76 1.02 5.26
CA VAL A 240 -12.12 0.32 4.14
C VAL A 240 -10.92 1.11 3.63
N ASP A 241 -9.77 0.45 3.51
CA ASP A 241 -8.61 0.98 2.78
C ASP A 241 -8.87 0.86 1.27
N SER A 242 -8.67 1.95 0.52
CA SER A 242 -8.89 1.91 -0.93
C SER A 242 -7.83 1.05 -1.63
N LEU A 243 -8.27 0.14 -2.46
CA LEU A 243 -7.41 -0.69 -3.29
C LEU A 243 -7.33 -0.22 -4.75
N VAL A 244 -7.95 0.89 -5.11
CA VAL A 244 -8.04 1.38 -6.50
C VAL A 244 -6.67 1.68 -7.08
N ALA A 245 -5.84 2.45 -6.39
CA ALA A 245 -4.50 2.77 -6.87
C ALA A 245 -3.53 1.56 -6.84
N PRO A 246 -3.50 0.72 -5.79
CA PRO A 246 -2.82 -0.57 -5.84
C PRO A 246 -3.25 -1.45 -7.01
N LEU A 247 -4.55 -1.58 -7.26
CA LEU A 247 -5.08 -2.37 -8.39
C LEU A 247 -4.63 -1.80 -9.74
N SER A 248 -4.55 -0.48 -9.88
CA SER A 248 -4.05 0.16 -11.11
C SER A 248 -2.58 -0.17 -11.37
N LEU A 249 -1.74 -0.27 -10.33
CA LEU A 249 -0.35 -0.74 -10.47
C LEU A 249 -0.28 -2.22 -10.86
N VAL A 250 -1.17 -3.05 -10.30
CA VAL A 250 -1.30 -4.46 -10.69
C VAL A 250 -1.68 -4.59 -12.16
N ASN A 251 -2.68 -3.81 -12.62
CA ASN A 251 -3.05 -3.76 -14.03
C ASN A 251 -1.87 -3.36 -14.92
N ALA A 252 -1.11 -2.34 -14.52
CA ALA A 252 0.07 -1.90 -15.27
C ALA A 252 1.12 -3.02 -15.37
N LEU A 253 1.38 -3.77 -14.28
CA LEU A 253 2.29 -4.92 -14.31
C LEU A 253 1.79 -6.00 -15.27
N ILE A 254 0.51 -6.37 -15.19
CA ILE A 254 -0.10 -7.38 -16.07
C ILE A 254 0.07 -6.96 -17.54
N VAL A 255 -0.29 -5.72 -17.88
CA VAL A 255 -0.18 -5.20 -19.25
C VAL A 255 1.27 -5.19 -19.74
N ALA A 256 2.21 -4.72 -18.91
CA ALA A 256 3.62 -4.66 -19.28
C ALA A 256 4.24 -6.05 -19.51
N ILE A 257 3.87 -7.04 -18.70
CA ILE A 257 4.33 -8.42 -18.83
C ILE A 257 3.68 -9.08 -20.04
N ALA A 258 2.36 -8.90 -20.24
CA ALA A 258 1.62 -9.43 -21.37
C ALA A 258 2.20 -8.93 -22.71
N ALA A 259 2.53 -7.64 -22.79
CA ALA A 259 3.16 -7.06 -23.98
C ALA A 259 4.54 -7.68 -24.29
N LYS A 260 5.28 -8.12 -23.29
CA LYS A 260 6.58 -8.81 -23.49
C LYS A 260 6.44 -10.28 -23.83
N LYS A 261 5.31 -10.90 -23.49
CA LYS A 261 4.99 -12.31 -23.73
C LYS A 261 3.87 -12.51 -24.77
N GLU A 262 3.65 -11.52 -25.63
CA GLU A 262 2.53 -11.48 -26.59
C GLU A 262 2.36 -12.78 -27.38
N LYS A 263 3.44 -13.32 -27.95
CA LYS A 263 3.38 -14.54 -28.79
C LYS A 263 2.95 -15.78 -27.98
N GLU A 264 3.56 -15.97 -26.81
CA GLU A 264 3.26 -17.12 -25.92
C GLU A 264 1.82 -16.99 -25.39
N LEU A 265 1.43 -15.79 -25.00
CA LEU A 265 0.10 -15.51 -24.46
C LEU A 265 -0.99 -15.70 -25.54
N SER A 266 -0.76 -15.24 -26.78
CA SER A 266 -1.69 -15.46 -27.90
C SER A 266 -1.91 -16.95 -28.17
N GLN A 267 -0.86 -17.76 -28.07
CA GLN A 267 -0.95 -19.21 -28.25
C GLN A 267 -1.74 -19.87 -27.10
N THR A 268 -1.51 -19.44 -25.87
CA THR A 268 -2.25 -19.88 -24.69
C THR A 268 -3.73 -19.57 -24.83
N PHE A 269 -4.08 -18.33 -25.21
CA PHE A 269 -5.49 -17.94 -25.39
C PHE A 269 -6.15 -18.64 -26.56
N ALA A 270 -5.46 -18.87 -27.67
CA ALA A 270 -6.03 -19.64 -28.79
C ALA A 270 -6.44 -21.07 -28.36
N ASN A 271 -5.64 -21.70 -27.49
CA ASN A 271 -5.99 -23.01 -26.93
C ASN A 271 -7.16 -22.92 -25.93
N LEU A 272 -7.18 -21.88 -25.09
CA LEU A 272 -8.23 -21.67 -24.09
C LEU A 272 -9.57 -21.34 -24.76
N GLU A 273 -9.60 -20.48 -25.78
CA GLU A 273 -10.82 -20.16 -26.54
C GLU A 273 -11.47 -21.42 -27.09
N ARG A 274 -10.67 -22.36 -27.67
CA ARG A 274 -11.19 -23.65 -28.15
C ARG A 274 -11.81 -24.46 -27.01
N ILE A 275 -11.15 -24.53 -25.84
CA ILE A 275 -11.65 -25.24 -24.65
C ILE A 275 -12.92 -24.58 -24.13
N TRP A 276 -12.92 -23.25 -24.02
CA TRP A 276 -14.08 -22.49 -23.54
C TRP A 276 -15.30 -22.65 -24.44
N ASP A 277 -15.09 -22.71 -25.75
CA ASP A 277 -16.19 -22.98 -26.70
C ASP A 277 -16.70 -24.44 -26.62
N GLU A 278 -15.77 -25.41 -26.45
CA GLU A 278 -16.11 -26.83 -26.29
C GLU A 278 -16.93 -27.12 -25.03
N TYR A 279 -16.63 -26.40 -23.94
CA TYR A 279 -17.27 -26.61 -22.61
C TYR A 279 -18.29 -25.53 -22.23
N ASP A 280 -18.70 -24.67 -23.19
CA ASP A 280 -19.68 -23.59 -22.98
C ASP A 280 -19.36 -22.71 -21.73
N VAL A 281 -18.09 -22.35 -21.54
CA VAL A 281 -17.63 -21.58 -20.38
C VAL A 281 -18.21 -20.16 -20.36
N TYR A 282 -18.47 -19.58 -21.55
CA TYR A 282 -19.09 -18.26 -21.69
C TYR A 282 -20.48 -18.40 -22.30
N GLU A 283 -21.41 -17.58 -21.82
CA GLU A 283 -22.74 -17.49 -22.44
C GLU A 283 -22.60 -17.05 -23.90
N LYS A 284 -23.13 -17.87 -24.82
CA LYS A 284 -23.22 -17.49 -26.21
C LYS A 284 -24.29 -16.41 -26.33
N ARG A 285 -23.94 -15.25 -26.88
CA ARG A 285 -24.93 -14.23 -27.18
C ARG A 285 -26.04 -14.84 -28.07
N ALA A 286 -27.29 -14.60 -27.73
CA ALA A 286 -28.46 -15.07 -28.48
C ALA A 286 -28.54 -14.52 -29.91
N ASP A 287 -27.66 -13.59 -30.29
CA ASP A 287 -27.56 -13.02 -31.61
C ASP A 287 -26.66 -13.92 -32.47
N GLY A 288 -27.29 -14.95 -33.07
CA GLY A 288 -26.66 -15.77 -34.08
C GLY A 288 -26.26 -14.89 -35.27
N LYS A 289 -25.00 -14.48 -35.31
CA LYS A 289 -24.21 -14.22 -36.52
C LYS A 289 -22.73 -14.13 -36.14
#